data_d15569e2ddb803e1d6ca38c149844fd7
#
_entry.id   d15569e2ddb803e1d6ca38c149844fd7
#
_cell.length_a   1.000
_cell.length_b   1.000
_cell.length_c   1.000
_cell.angle_alpha   90.00
_cell.angle_beta   90.00
_cell.angle_gamma   90.00
#
_symmetry.space_group_name_H-M   'P 1'
#
loop_
_entity.id
_entity.type
_entity.pdbx_description
1 polymer ?
#
loop_
_entity_poly.entity_id
_entity_poly.type
_entity_poly.pdbx_seq_one_letter_code
_entity_poly.pdbx_strand_id
1 'polypeptide(L)'
;LQSQRKREEKNEGMMKCSLNDFDIADGGDRLNYDGGALREPMTGKGRYDLISPFALDRLAKWYEKGSKKYPQNNGRNWEMGMPFSRYMDSAKRHLNKFLMGETDEDHLAAAAWNIFAIMHHQERHETRWDDLPKYKKMEDVR
;
A
#
# COMPACT_ATOMS: atom_id res chain seq x y z
N LEU A 1 -0.35 -31.82 -32.11
CA LEU A 1 -1.42 -30.96 -32.69
C LEU A 1 -2.43 -30.50 -31.63
N GLN A 2 -2.85 -31.34 -30.67
CA GLN A 2 -3.79 -30.94 -29.61
C GLN A 2 -3.16 -30.05 -28.54
N SER A 3 -1.86 -30.18 -28.27
CA SER A 3 -1.14 -29.34 -27.28
C SER A 3 -0.84 -27.93 -27.81
N GLN A 4 -0.71 -27.76 -29.10
CA GLN A 4 -0.53 -26.47 -29.74
C GLN A 4 -1.84 -25.68 -29.79
N ARG A 5 -2.96 -26.33 -30.13
CA ARG A 5 -4.28 -25.70 -30.09
C ARG A 5 -4.67 -25.17 -28.70
N LYS A 6 -4.37 -25.94 -27.64
CA LYS A 6 -4.62 -25.48 -26.25
C LYS A 6 -3.73 -24.31 -25.80
N ARG A 7 -2.57 -24.11 -26.45
CA ARG A 7 -1.72 -22.92 -26.19
C ARG A 7 -2.20 -21.70 -26.95
N GLU A 8 -2.75 -21.90 -28.11
CA GLU A 8 -3.32 -20.81 -28.93
C GLU A 8 -4.64 -20.29 -28.33
N GLU A 9 -5.51 -21.19 -27.84
CA GLU A 9 -6.77 -20.81 -27.16
C GLU A 9 -6.52 -20.11 -25.81
N LYS A 10 -5.40 -20.36 -25.12
CA LYS A 10 -5.00 -19.62 -23.92
C LYS A 10 -4.45 -18.22 -24.21
N ASN A 11 -3.95 -17.98 -25.42
CA ASN A 11 -3.41 -16.69 -25.81
C ASN A 11 -4.47 -15.75 -26.38
N GLU A 12 -5.60 -16.27 -26.87
CA GLU A 12 -6.72 -15.46 -27.34
C GLU A 12 -7.54 -14.84 -26.20
N GLY A 13 -7.40 -15.34 -24.97
CA GLY A 13 -8.05 -14.80 -23.77
C GLY A 13 -7.33 -13.61 -23.11
N MET A 14 -6.12 -13.27 -23.52
CA MET A 14 -5.49 -12.01 -23.14
C MET A 14 -5.98 -10.91 -24.08
N MET A 15 -7.12 -10.30 -23.70
CA MET A 15 -7.58 -9.05 -24.28
C MET A 15 -6.40 -8.08 -24.29
N LYS A 16 -5.90 -7.75 -25.49
CA LYS A 16 -5.00 -6.60 -25.67
C LYS A 16 -5.83 -5.36 -25.34
N CYS A 17 -5.80 -4.96 -24.08
CA CYS A 17 -6.44 -3.74 -23.64
C CYS A 17 -5.69 -2.58 -24.30
N SER A 18 -6.26 -2.01 -25.35
CA SER A 18 -5.79 -0.78 -25.95
C SER A 18 -6.13 0.36 -24.99
N LEU A 19 -5.21 1.34 -24.81
CA LEU A 19 -5.51 2.55 -24.05
C LEU A 19 -6.74 3.31 -24.57
N ASN A 20 -7.17 3.02 -25.78
CA ASN A 20 -8.36 3.59 -26.41
C ASN A 20 -9.67 2.90 -25.99
N ASP A 21 -9.58 1.75 -25.28
CA ASP A 21 -10.75 0.97 -24.85
C ASP A 21 -11.20 1.34 -23.42
N PHE A 22 -10.50 2.27 -22.76
CA PHE A 22 -10.90 2.75 -21.44
C PHE A 22 -11.77 4.00 -21.56
N ASP A 23 -12.96 3.93 -21.01
CA ASP A 23 -13.81 5.09 -20.82
C ASP A 23 -13.34 5.92 -19.62
N ILE A 24 -13.62 7.24 -19.70
CA ILE A 24 -13.42 8.14 -18.56
C ILE A 24 -14.65 8.04 -17.67
N ALA A 25 -14.46 7.58 -16.42
CA ALA A 25 -15.54 7.54 -15.45
C ALA A 25 -16.03 8.96 -15.12
N ASP A 26 -17.35 9.14 -15.00
CA ASP A 26 -17.99 10.41 -14.78
C ASP A 26 -18.95 10.33 -13.59
N GLY A 27 -18.65 11.10 -12.51
CA GLY A 27 -19.49 11.21 -11.33
C GLY A 27 -20.64 12.21 -11.47
N GLY A 28 -20.74 12.93 -12.59
CA GLY A 28 -21.82 13.87 -12.91
C GLY A 28 -21.62 15.27 -12.35
N ASP A 29 -21.12 15.42 -11.14
CA ASP A 29 -20.88 16.72 -10.49
C ASP A 29 -19.64 17.42 -11.04
N ARG A 30 -19.68 18.77 -11.06
CA ARG A 30 -18.59 19.61 -11.56
C ARG A 30 -18.35 20.79 -10.63
N LEU A 31 -17.07 21.10 -10.46
CA LEU A 31 -16.61 22.39 -9.93
C LEU A 31 -16.17 23.29 -11.08
N ASN A 32 -16.49 24.58 -10.95
CA ASN A 32 -16.02 25.64 -11.85
C ASN A 32 -14.81 26.33 -11.23
N TYR A 33 -13.78 26.54 -12.02
CA TYR A 33 -12.60 27.32 -11.64
C TYR A 33 -12.61 28.67 -12.35
N ASP A 34 -11.94 29.68 -11.77
CA ASP A 34 -11.92 31.07 -12.29
C ASP A 34 -11.43 31.16 -13.73
N GLY A 35 -10.58 30.24 -14.19
CA GLY A 35 -10.15 30.11 -15.57
C GLY A 35 -11.19 29.50 -16.52
N GLY A 36 -12.38 29.15 -16.05
CA GLY A 36 -13.45 28.51 -16.81
C GLY A 36 -13.33 27.00 -16.96
N ALA A 37 -12.29 26.37 -16.39
CA ALA A 37 -12.14 24.92 -16.40
C ALA A 37 -13.15 24.25 -15.46
N LEU A 38 -13.61 23.06 -15.86
CA LEU A 38 -14.51 22.23 -15.08
C LEU A 38 -13.78 20.97 -14.61
N ARG A 39 -14.07 20.52 -13.40
CA ARG A 39 -13.56 19.24 -12.90
C ARG A 39 -14.51 18.68 -11.84
N GLU A 40 -14.45 17.35 -11.67
CA GLU A 40 -15.18 16.70 -10.60
C GLU A 40 -14.67 17.12 -9.22
N PRO A 41 -15.56 17.15 -8.19
CA PRO A 41 -15.16 17.41 -6.81
C PRO A 41 -14.11 16.41 -6.31
N MET A 42 -13.22 16.85 -5.42
CA MET A 42 -12.19 16.00 -4.80
C MET A 42 -12.72 15.18 -3.62
N THR A 43 -13.91 15.44 -3.12
CA THR A 43 -14.48 14.75 -1.97
C THR A 43 -14.47 13.23 -2.14
N GLY A 44 -13.92 12.51 -1.18
CA GLY A 44 -13.85 11.06 -1.18
C GLY A 44 -12.72 10.44 -2.01
N LYS A 45 -11.93 11.24 -2.71
CA LYS A 45 -10.82 10.74 -3.57
C LYS A 45 -9.48 10.65 -2.85
N GLY A 46 -9.39 11.11 -1.60
CA GLY A 46 -8.13 11.29 -0.88
C GLY A 46 -7.37 12.54 -1.35
N ARG A 47 -6.46 12.99 -0.52
CA ARG A 47 -5.65 14.18 -0.76
C ARG A 47 -4.19 13.76 -0.91
N TYR A 48 -3.85 13.17 -2.05
CA TYR A 48 -2.49 12.75 -2.41
C TYR A 48 -1.50 13.91 -2.44
N ASP A 49 -1.99 15.11 -2.76
CA ASP A 49 -1.23 16.36 -2.79
C ASP A 49 -0.72 16.82 -1.41
N LEU A 50 -1.34 16.35 -0.33
CA LEU A 50 -0.91 16.64 1.04
C LEU A 50 0.17 15.69 1.55
N ILE A 51 0.46 14.62 0.83
CA ILE A 51 1.51 13.67 1.20
C ILE A 51 2.87 14.29 0.84
N SER A 52 3.77 14.39 1.83
CA SER A 52 5.11 14.92 1.60
C SER A 52 5.87 14.08 0.56
N PRO A 53 6.33 14.68 -0.56
CA PRO A 53 7.14 13.97 -1.53
C PRO A 53 8.51 13.56 -0.98
N PHE A 54 9.06 14.32 -0.03
CA PHE A 54 10.33 13.99 0.63
C PHE A 54 10.19 12.76 1.54
N ALA A 55 9.12 12.69 2.30
CA ALA A 55 8.85 11.53 3.15
C ALA A 55 8.56 10.28 2.31
N LEU A 56 7.80 10.43 1.23
CA LEU A 56 7.50 9.34 0.30
C LEU A 56 8.78 8.82 -0.37
N ASP A 57 9.69 9.71 -0.78
CA ASP A 57 10.98 9.32 -1.38
C ASP A 57 11.84 8.49 -0.39
N ARG A 58 11.91 8.89 0.87
CA ARG A 58 12.60 8.11 1.91
C ARG A 58 11.97 6.74 2.11
N LEU A 59 10.65 6.66 2.15
CA LEU A 59 9.92 5.40 2.25
C LEU A 59 10.21 4.51 1.03
N ALA A 60 10.16 5.05 -0.18
CA ALA A 60 10.47 4.32 -1.41
C ALA A 60 11.88 3.72 -1.41
N LYS A 61 12.87 4.47 -0.91
CA LYS A 61 14.25 3.98 -0.74
C LYS A 61 14.35 2.83 0.26
N TRP A 62 13.54 2.85 1.29
CA TRP A 62 13.45 1.73 2.23
C TRP A 62 12.87 0.48 1.57
N TYR A 63 11.83 0.63 0.75
CA TYR A 63 11.29 -0.46 -0.06
C TYR A 63 12.33 -1.04 -1.03
N GLU A 64 13.14 -0.20 -1.67
CA GLU A 64 14.23 -0.65 -2.53
C GLU A 64 15.23 -1.53 -1.78
N LYS A 65 15.68 -1.09 -0.61
CA LYS A 65 16.59 -1.87 0.25
C LYS A 65 15.97 -3.22 0.66
N GLY A 66 14.71 -3.21 1.04
CA GLY A 66 13.97 -4.42 1.39
C GLY A 66 13.84 -5.40 0.23
N SER A 67 13.62 -4.89 -0.98
CA SER A 67 13.52 -5.72 -2.19
C SER A 67 14.82 -6.44 -2.53
N LYS A 68 15.96 -5.83 -2.22
CA LYS A 68 17.28 -6.43 -2.41
C LYS A 68 17.63 -7.45 -1.32
N LYS A 69 17.23 -7.15 -0.07
CA LYS A 69 17.46 -8.05 1.06
C LYS A 69 16.60 -9.30 1.00
N TYR A 70 15.36 -9.17 0.54
CA TYR A 70 14.39 -10.24 0.41
C TYR A 70 13.83 -10.25 -1.03
N PRO A 71 14.57 -10.86 -1.99
CA PRO A 71 14.20 -10.83 -3.41
C PRO A 71 13.01 -11.73 -3.77
N GLN A 72 12.47 -12.49 -2.82
CA GLN A 72 11.32 -13.36 -3.02
C GLN A 72 10.14 -12.54 -3.54
N ASN A 73 9.25 -13.17 -4.31
CA ASN A 73 8.07 -12.55 -4.89
C ASN A 73 8.41 -11.27 -5.69
N ASN A 74 9.47 -11.31 -6.48
CA ASN A 74 9.94 -10.16 -7.27
C ASN A 74 10.25 -8.90 -6.44
N GLY A 75 10.81 -9.07 -5.24
CA GLY A 75 11.08 -7.98 -4.32
C GLY A 75 9.86 -7.51 -3.51
N ARG A 76 8.73 -8.16 -3.68
CA ARG A 76 7.46 -7.89 -2.96
C ARG A 76 7.23 -8.91 -1.84
N ASN A 77 8.30 -9.35 -1.17
CA ASN A 77 8.24 -10.33 -0.09
C ASN A 77 7.22 -9.95 0.99
N TRP A 78 7.12 -8.68 1.33
CA TRP A 78 6.18 -8.16 2.33
C TRP A 78 4.71 -8.41 1.98
N GLU A 79 4.36 -8.52 0.69
CA GLU A 79 2.99 -8.81 0.24
C GLU A 79 2.57 -10.27 0.51
N MET A 80 3.53 -11.15 0.75
CA MET A 80 3.24 -12.54 1.11
C MET A 80 2.56 -12.66 2.48
N GLY A 81 2.74 -11.67 3.33
CA GLY A 81 2.13 -11.56 4.64
C GLY A 81 2.92 -12.24 5.74
N MET A 82 2.70 -11.77 6.94
CA MET A 82 3.18 -12.34 8.19
C MET A 82 2.26 -11.85 9.33
N PRO A 83 2.31 -12.45 10.53
CA PRO A 83 1.49 -11.99 11.64
C PRO A 83 1.66 -10.49 11.89
N PHE A 84 0.56 -9.78 12.11
CA PHE A 84 0.57 -8.33 12.36
C PHE A 84 1.39 -7.96 13.59
N SER A 85 1.48 -8.85 14.57
CA SER A 85 2.35 -8.68 15.73
C SER A 85 3.82 -8.51 15.34
N ARG A 86 4.28 -9.14 14.26
CA ARG A 86 5.65 -9.00 13.77
C ARG A 86 5.90 -7.62 13.16
N TYR A 87 4.96 -7.13 12.35
CA TYR A 87 5.03 -5.77 11.82
C TYR A 87 4.98 -4.74 12.95
N MET A 88 4.06 -4.92 13.90
CA MET A 88 3.89 -3.99 15.03
C MET A 88 5.11 -3.96 15.94
N ASP A 89 5.67 -5.11 16.28
CA ASP A 89 6.90 -5.21 17.06
C ASP A 89 8.05 -4.46 16.37
N SER A 90 8.25 -4.68 15.08
CA SER A 90 9.28 -4.01 14.31
C SER A 90 9.05 -2.50 14.23
N ALA A 91 7.82 -2.06 13.99
CA ALA A 91 7.48 -0.64 13.94
C ALA A 91 7.81 0.07 15.26
N LYS A 92 7.40 -0.51 16.38
CA LYS A 92 7.67 0.05 17.71
C LYS A 92 9.16 0.07 18.05
N ARG A 93 9.89 -0.99 17.71
CA ARG A 93 11.32 -1.06 17.92
C ARG A 93 12.07 0.02 17.14
N HIS A 94 11.71 0.25 15.87
CA HIS A 94 12.31 1.32 15.06
C HIS A 94 11.96 2.71 15.58
N LEU A 95 10.73 2.93 16.01
CA LEU A 95 10.36 4.19 16.67
C LEU A 95 11.16 4.42 17.95
N ASN A 96 11.36 3.38 18.76
CA ASN A 96 12.15 3.46 19.97
C ASN A 96 13.62 3.77 19.67
N LYS A 97 14.21 3.15 18.67
CA LYS A 97 15.57 3.44 18.21
C LYS A 97 15.73 4.88 17.74
N PHE A 98 14.74 5.39 17.01
CA PHE A 98 14.71 6.80 16.62
C PHE A 98 14.72 7.72 17.85
N LEU A 99 13.91 7.42 18.87
CA LEU A 99 13.87 8.19 20.12
C LEU A 99 15.17 8.14 20.90
N MET A 100 15.92 7.04 20.79
CA MET A 100 17.26 6.90 21.39
C MET A 100 18.36 7.61 20.58
N GLY A 101 18.04 8.19 19.43
CA GLY A 101 19.00 8.88 18.57
C GLY A 101 19.86 7.96 17.72
N GLU A 102 19.49 6.71 17.53
CA GLU A 102 20.21 5.78 16.65
C GLU A 102 20.04 6.17 15.18
N THR A 103 21.14 6.13 14.44
CA THR A 103 21.21 6.58 13.03
C THR A 103 21.83 5.55 12.09
N ASP A 104 21.92 4.31 12.52
CA ASP A 104 22.45 3.17 11.73
C ASP A 104 21.54 2.76 10.58
N GLU A 105 20.24 3.04 10.71
CA GLU A 105 19.21 2.80 9.68
C GLU A 105 18.26 4.00 9.64
N ASP A 106 17.44 4.07 8.56
CA ASP A 106 16.30 4.99 8.52
C ASP A 106 15.13 4.41 9.32
N HIS A 107 15.19 4.59 10.64
CA HIS A 107 14.21 4.00 11.55
C HIS A 107 12.79 4.53 11.35
N LEU A 108 12.62 5.78 10.93
CA LEU A 108 11.30 6.34 10.63
C LEU A 108 10.70 5.70 9.38
N ALA A 109 11.49 5.55 8.32
CA ALA A 109 11.04 4.88 7.11
C ALA A 109 10.71 3.39 7.38
N ALA A 110 11.54 2.71 8.18
CA ALA A 110 11.29 1.33 8.59
C ALA A 110 9.99 1.17 9.39
N ALA A 111 9.73 2.08 10.32
CA ALA A 111 8.47 2.10 11.08
C ALA A 111 7.27 2.33 10.17
N ALA A 112 7.34 3.31 9.27
CA ALA A 112 6.29 3.59 8.30
C ALA A 112 6.02 2.40 7.38
N TRP A 113 7.07 1.74 6.88
CA TRP A 113 6.96 0.54 6.05
C TRP A 113 6.14 -0.56 6.74
N ASN A 114 6.40 -0.83 8.00
CA ASN A 114 5.66 -1.83 8.77
C ASN A 114 4.17 -1.48 8.90
N ILE A 115 3.85 -0.20 9.14
CA ILE A 115 2.47 0.28 9.25
C ILE A 115 1.75 0.18 7.90
N PHE A 116 2.42 0.57 6.81
CA PHE A 116 1.89 0.44 5.45
C PHE A 116 1.56 -1.02 5.11
N ALA A 117 2.41 -1.97 5.51
CA ALA A 117 2.16 -3.39 5.29
C ALA A 117 0.88 -3.86 5.99
N ILE A 118 0.67 -3.46 7.24
CA ILE A 118 -0.56 -3.78 7.98
C ILE A 118 -1.79 -3.19 7.27
N MET A 119 -1.75 -1.91 6.90
CA MET A 119 -2.86 -1.26 6.19
C MET A 119 -3.16 -1.95 4.87
N HIS A 120 -2.14 -2.32 4.10
CA HIS A 120 -2.30 -3.06 2.85
C HIS A 120 -3.07 -4.36 3.05
N HIS A 121 -2.66 -5.17 4.02
CA HIS A 121 -3.32 -6.45 4.30
C HIS A 121 -4.75 -6.27 4.83
N GLN A 122 -5.01 -5.23 5.60
CA GLN A 122 -6.37 -4.88 6.02
C GLN A 122 -7.28 -4.56 4.84
N GLU A 123 -6.83 -3.71 3.92
CA GLU A 123 -7.60 -3.33 2.72
C GLU A 123 -7.84 -4.51 1.78
N ARG A 124 -6.94 -5.48 1.76
CA ARG A 124 -7.11 -6.71 1.00
C ARG A 124 -7.88 -7.80 1.76
N HIS A 125 -8.43 -7.48 2.93
CA HIS A 125 -9.18 -8.41 3.78
C HIS A 125 -8.41 -9.69 4.16
N GLU A 126 -7.10 -9.59 4.29
CA GLU A 126 -6.21 -10.69 4.67
C GLU A 126 -6.15 -10.82 6.20
N THR A 127 -7.30 -11.01 6.82
CA THR A 127 -7.50 -10.99 8.28
C THR A 127 -6.84 -12.15 9.02
N ARG A 128 -6.44 -13.19 8.30
CA ARG A 128 -5.70 -14.34 8.87
C ARG A 128 -4.39 -13.94 9.56
N TRP A 129 -3.81 -12.80 9.17
CA TRP A 129 -2.57 -12.29 9.73
C TRP A 129 -2.77 -11.45 10.99
N ASP A 130 -4.01 -11.07 11.30
CA ASP A 130 -4.32 -10.24 12.46
C ASP A 130 -4.39 -11.10 13.74
N ASP A 131 -3.23 -11.26 14.36
CA ASP A 131 -3.03 -11.96 15.63
C ASP A 131 -2.95 -11.01 16.83
N LEU A 132 -3.22 -9.71 16.61
CA LEU A 132 -3.12 -8.72 17.68
C LEU A 132 -4.32 -8.80 18.64
N PRO A 133 -4.07 -8.74 19.95
CA PRO A 133 -5.14 -8.59 20.92
C PRO A 133 -5.81 -7.22 20.73
N LYS A 134 -7.14 -7.18 20.82
CA LYS A 134 -7.94 -5.97 20.70
C LYS A 134 -8.23 -5.41 22.08
N TYR A 135 -7.26 -4.70 22.65
CA TYR A 135 -7.44 -4.02 23.92
C TYR A 135 -8.45 -2.88 23.75
N LYS A 136 -9.64 -3.06 24.28
CA LYS A 136 -10.63 -1.99 24.41
C LYS A 136 -10.49 -1.37 25.79
N LYS A 137 -10.68 -0.06 25.88
CA LYS A 137 -10.84 0.56 27.20
C LYS A 137 -12.05 -0.09 27.88
N MET A 138 -11.89 -0.50 29.12
CA MET A 138 -13.02 -0.89 29.93
C MET A 138 -13.86 0.38 30.16
N GLU A 139 -15.15 0.32 29.88
CA GLU A 139 -16.05 1.35 30.34
C GLU A 139 -16.07 1.28 31.86
N ASP A 140 -16.00 2.44 32.53
CA ASP A 140 -16.11 2.51 33.98
C ASP A 140 -17.44 1.83 34.38
N VAL A 141 -17.34 0.67 35.00
CA VAL A 141 -18.49 0.00 35.61
C VAL A 141 -18.81 0.79 36.87
N ARG A 142 -19.75 1.73 36.74
CA ARG A 142 -20.27 2.47 37.90
C ARG A 142 -21.29 1.60 38.66
#